data_d68669f7c5bc5330a6d8c402ac3c7a26
#
_entry.id   d68669f7c5bc5330a6d8c402ac3c7a26
#
_cell.length_a   1.000
_cell.length_b   1.000
_cell.length_c   1.000
_cell.angle_alpha   90.00
_cell.angle_beta   90.00
_cell.angle_gamma   90.00
#
_symmetry.space_group_name_H-M   'P 1'
#
loop_
_entity.id
_entity.type
_entity.pdbx_description
1 polymer ?
#
loop_
_entity_poly.entity_id
_entity_poly.type
_entity_poly.pdbx_seq_one_letter_code
_entity_poly.pdbx_strand_id
1 'polypeptide(L)'
;MTKDASFKKVVRRHAAETGQRYTEALTDLEGLGARMDHEPAADRLLAHLRDRYGIDAAAATKLSMHATYVFRIDRNDGDPWIARAFNPARPRTGAEGDAAMLRFLERHDYPAERLAVDDAVSDFEGSAVLVTRYVEGEPLPKGREIAIMGDLLGRLHALPYDESASRPGGAVGDDPSREGSPGQDLLAALSFLDAVDTKVAPAHRKRFEQLRDQVRAADDAHGLPEALLHGNLLAAPDHTVVSEHGPVAIHWMGSGRGPRLADFAYLMWGTWLNQDEIDAGVNAYRRHIELTDDELDRLEGVMRMRPLYLMAYVYRRHIERHHDGGADVDWKWFNPEYIRTAAAATRALFHK
;
A
#
# COMPACT_ATOMS: atom_id res chain seq x y z
N MET A 1 -28.22 -4.33 11.94
CA MET A 1 -26.83 -4.45 11.45
C MET A 1 -26.06 -3.23 11.91
N THR A 2 -25.16 -3.39 12.85
CA THR A 2 -24.30 -2.29 13.34
C THR A 2 -23.19 -2.09 12.30
N LYS A 3 -23.32 -1.05 11.49
CA LYS A 3 -22.25 -0.61 10.60
C LYS A 3 -21.05 -0.21 11.43
N ASP A 4 -19.86 -0.58 10.95
CA ASP A 4 -18.56 -0.40 11.58
C ASP A 4 -18.39 1.03 12.15
N ALA A 5 -17.76 1.15 13.31
CA ALA A 5 -17.50 2.43 13.98
C ALA A 5 -16.62 3.36 13.12
N SER A 6 -15.75 2.82 12.29
CA SER A 6 -14.93 3.57 11.32
C SER A 6 -15.79 4.20 10.23
N PHE A 7 -16.72 3.46 9.65
CA PHE A 7 -17.66 3.99 8.66
C PHE A 7 -18.54 5.09 9.23
N LYS A 8 -19.02 4.94 10.48
CA LYS A 8 -19.76 6.02 11.17
C LYS A 8 -18.95 7.29 11.35
N LYS A 9 -17.63 7.16 11.59
CA LYS A 9 -16.73 8.32 11.69
C LYS A 9 -16.57 9.02 10.34
N VAL A 10 -16.48 8.25 9.25
CA VAL A 10 -16.42 8.78 7.87
C VAL A 10 -17.71 9.51 7.53
N VAL A 11 -18.87 8.91 7.80
CA VAL A 11 -20.18 9.56 7.57
C VAL A 11 -20.30 10.87 8.33
N ARG A 12 -19.87 10.92 9.61
CA ARG A 12 -19.89 12.16 10.40
C ARG A 12 -18.98 13.24 9.84
N ARG A 13 -17.80 12.85 9.34
CA ARG A 13 -16.87 13.78 8.70
C ARG A 13 -17.47 14.32 7.41
N HIS A 14 -17.94 13.45 6.52
CA HIS A 14 -18.59 13.86 5.27
C HIS A 14 -19.79 14.78 5.53
N ALA A 15 -20.62 14.48 6.53
CA ALA A 15 -21.71 15.35 6.95
C ALA A 15 -21.24 16.74 7.42
N ALA A 16 -20.12 16.79 8.16
CA ALA A 16 -19.54 18.05 8.62
C ALA A 16 -18.94 18.89 7.48
N GLU A 17 -18.28 18.25 6.52
CA GLU A 17 -17.64 18.89 5.36
C GLU A 17 -18.68 19.40 4.34
N THR A 18 -19.80 18.68 4.17
CA THR A 18 -20.86 19.02 3.20
C THR A 18 -22.03 19.82 3.80
N GLY A 19 -22.09 19.95 5.12
CA GLY A 19 -23.23 20.56 5.80
C GLY A 19 -24.50 19.70 5.81
N GLN A 20 -24.43 18.45 5.40
CA GLN A 20 -25.55 17.51 5.33
C GLN A 20 -25.90 16.92 6.70
N ARG A 21 -27.13 16.41 6.85
CA ARG A 21 -27.49 15.58 7.99
C ARG A 21 -26.78 14.23 7.91
N TYR A 22 -26.50 13.61 9.06
CA TYR A 22 -25.85 12.30 9.13
C TYR A 22 -26.53 11.23 8.24
N THR A 23 -27.86 11.21 8.19
CA THR A 23 -28.63 10.26 7.38
C THR A 23 -28.50 10.51 5.89
N GLU A 24 -28.40 11.75 5.46
CA GLU A 24 -28.16 12.14 4.07
C GLU A 24 -26.73 11.75 3.64
N ALA A 25 -25.74 12.13 4.43
CA ALA A 25 -24.34 11.74 4.22
C ALA A 25 -24.16 10.22 4.23
N LEU A 26 -24.89 9.48 5.08
CA LEU A 26 -24.89 8.02 5.09
C LEU A 26 -25.46 7.45 3.79
N THR A 27 -26.59 7.97 3.32
CA THR A 27 -27.24 7.53 2.08
C THR A 27 -26.35 7.82 0.88
N ASP A 28 -25.71 8.99 0.85
CA ASP A 28 -24.80 9.38 -0.23
C ASP A 28 -23.59 8.44 -0.29
N LEU A 29 -22.92 8.18 0.83
CA LEU A 29 -21.76 7.28 0.87
C LEU A 29 -22.12 5.81 0.58
N GLU A 30 -23.31 5.35 1.01
CA GLU A 30 -23.83 4.04 0.64
C GLU A 30 -24.17 3.95 -0.85
N GLY A 31 -24.78 5.00 -1.39
CA GLY A 31 -25.11 5.11 -2.80
C GLY A 31 -23.85 5.17 -3.67
N LEU A 32 -22.80 5.87 -3.23
CA LEU A 32 -21.52 5.95 -3.92
C LEU A 32 -20.79 4.61 -3.94
N GLY A 33 -20.73 3.89 -2.81
CA GLY A 33 -20.16 2.55 -2.76
C GLY A 33 -20.86 1.59 -3.71
N ALA A 34 -22.19 1.60 -3.75
CA ALA A 34 -23.00 0.78 -4.64
C ALA A 34 -22.85 1.20 -6.13
N ARG A 35 -22.59 2.49 -6.40
CA ARG A 35 -22.36 2.97 -7.78
C ARG A 35 -20.97 2.64 -8.31
N MET A 36 -19.97 2.60 -7.42
CA MET A 36 -18.59 2.25 -7.82
C MET A 36 -18.44 0.74 -8.09
N ASP A 37 -19.33 -0.12 -7.60
CA ASP A 37 -19.31 -1.56 -7.85
C ASP A 37 -19.88 -1.98 -9.22
N HIS A 38 -20.35 -1.04 -10.04
CA HIS A 38 -20.95 -1.30 -11.34
C HIS A 38 -20.15 -0.70 -12.50
N GLU A 39 -19.98 -1.46 -13.57
CA GLU A 39 -19.29 -1.11 -14.83
C GLU A 39 -19.69 0.26 -15.46
N PRO A 40 -20.88 0.81 -15.19
CA PRO A 40 -21.21 2.20 -15.59
C PRO A 40 -20.30 3.28 -15.02
N ALA A 41 -19.48 2.99 -14.02
CA ALA A 41 -18.52 3.93 -13.45
C ALA A 41 -17.45 4.39 -14.46
N ALA A 42 -17.07 3.54 -15.42
CA ALA A 42 -16.04 3.87 -16.42
C ALA A 42 -16.48 5.03 -17.33
N ASP A 43 -17.69 5.01 -17.86
CA ASP A 43 -18.20 6.06 -18.76
C ASP A 43 -18.35 7.40 -18.03
N ARG A 44 -18.82 7.36 -16.77
CA ARG A 44 -18.93 8.58 -15.95
C ARG A 44 -17.57 9.14 -15.58
N LEU A 45 -16.61 8.26 -15.27
CA LEU A 45 -15.22 8.68 -15.01
C LEU A 45 -14.62 9.33 -16.25
N LEU A 46 -14.83 8.76 -17.45
CA LEU A 46 -14.38 9.38 -18.71
C LEU A 46 -14.99 10.76 -18.93
N ALA A 47 -16.31 10.90 -18.72
CA ALA A 47 -16.97 12.20 -18.81
C ALA A 47 -16.36 13.22 -17.84
N HIS A 48 -16.17 12.81 -16.57
CA HIS A 48 -15.50 13.65 -15.57
C HIS A 48 -14.10 14.09 -16.00
N LEU A 49 -13.28 13.17 -16.51
CA LEU A 49 -11.90 13.49 -16.93
C LEU A 49 -11.87 14.43 -18.14
N ARG A 50 -12.79 14.25 -19.10
CA ARG A 50 -12.96 15.19 -20.23
C ARG A 50 -13.31 16.59 -19.76
N ASP A 51 -14.30 16.71 -18.88
CA ASP A 51 -14.76 17.99 -18.36
C ASP A 51 -13.69 18.67 -17.49
N ARG A 52 -13.04 17.90 -16.63
CA ARG A 52 -12.08 18.43 -15.65
C ARG A 52 -10.74 18.82 -16.26
N TYR A 53 -10.24 18.04 -17.21
CA TYR A 53 -8.89 18.19 -17.76
C TYR A 53 -8.86 18.58 -19.23
N GLY A 54 -10.00 18.67 -19.90
CA GLY A 54 -10.09 19.04 -21.30
C GLY A 54 -9.44 18.04 -22.26
N ILE A 55 -9.32 16.76 -21.85
CA ILE A 55 -8.67 15.72 -22.66
C ILE A 55 -9.68 15.04 -23.58
N ASP A 56 -9.23 14.57 -24.75
CA ASP A 56 -10.02 13.71 -25.63
C ASP A 56 -9.85 12.23 -25.21
N ALA A 57 -10.48 11.88 -24.08
CA ALA A 57 -10.44 10.51 -23.56
C ALA A 57 -11.31 9.59 -24.40
N ALA A 58 -10.70 8.57 -25.01
CA ALA A 58 -11.37 7.63 -25.92
C ALA A 58 -11.99 6.44 -25.17
N ALA A 59 -11.24 5.81 -24.24
CA ALA A 59 -11.68 4.63 -23.51
C ALA A 59 -11.08 4.59 -22.10
N ALA A 60 -11.77 3.89 -21.17
CA ALA A 60 -11.27 3.55 -19.86
C ALA A 60 -11.25 2.03 -19.70
N THR A 61 -10.07 1.46 -19.54
CA THR A 61 -9.86 0.03 -19.28
C THR A 61 -9.52 -0.18 -17.81
N LYS A 62 -10.33 -0.94 -17.10
CA LYS A 62 -10.09 -1.28 -15.71
C LYS A 62 -8.90 -2.23 -15.59
N LEU A 63 -7.88 -1.87 -14.82
CA LEU A 63 -6.66 -2.65 -14.65
C LEU A 63 -6.70 -3.49 -13.37
N SER A 64 -7.09 -2.91 -12.24
CA SER A 64 -7.13 -3.63 -10.98
C SER A 64 -8.24 -3.14 -10.06
N MET A 65 -8.61 -3.97 -9.08
CA MET A 65 -9.57 -3.69 -8.03
C MET A 65 -9.07 -4.27 -6.72
N HIS A 66 -8.55 -3.40 -5.85
CA HIS A 66 -8.34 -3.74 -4.45
C HIS A 66 -8.98 -2.64 -3.58
N ALA A 67 -8.15 -1.79 -2.97
CA ALA A 67 -8.61 -0.62 -2.22
C ALA A 67 -8.93 0.59 -3.11
N THR A 68 -8.58 0.55 -4.39
CA THR A 68 -8.79 1.60 -5.38
C THR A 68 -9.21 1.01 -6.72
N TYR A 69 -9.96 1.79 -7.49
CA TYR A 69 -10.25 1.48 -8.88
C TYR A 69 -9.17 2.12 -9.75
N VAL A 70 -8.41 1.31 -10.46
CA VAL A 70 -7.35 1.75 -11.36
C VAL A 70 -7.78 1.54 -12.79
N PHE A 71 -7.81 2.63 -13.56
CA PHE A 71 -8.17 2.62 -14.97
C PHE A 71 -7.01 3.15 -15.80
N ARG A 72 -6.72 2.46 -16.91
CA ARG A 72 -5.99 3.05 -18.02
C ARG A 72 -6.97 3.86 -18.86
N ILE A 73 -6.62 5.09 -19.13
CA ILE A 73 -7.39 6.04 -19.93
C ILE A 73 -6.67 6.21 -21.26
N ASP A 74 -7.21 5.62 -22.32
CA ASP A 74 -6.71 5.84 -23.68
C ASP A 74 -7.20 7.20 -24.17
N ARG A 75 -6.34 7.93 -24.86
CA ARG A 75 -6.58 9.30 -25.33
C ARG A 75 -6.31 9.42 -26.81
N ASN A 76 -7.13 10.23 -27.53
CA ASN A 76 -6.88 10.58 -28.93
C ASN A 76 -5.89 11.75 -29.09
N ASP A 77 -5.71 12.55 -28.04
CA ASP A 77 -4.94 13.79 -28.00
C ASP A 77 -3.58 13.66 -27.31
N GLY A 78 -3.14 12.44 -26.97
CA GLY A 78 -1.85 12.22 -26.33
C GLY A 78 -1.68 10.83 -25.70
N ASP A 79 -0.60 10.67 -24.93
CA ASP A 79 -0.27 9.42 -24.28
C ASP A 79 -1.33 8.99 -23.26
N PRO A 80 -1.49 7.68 -23.02
CA PRO A 80 -2.46 7.18 -22.05
C PRO A 80 -2.17 7.67 -20.63
N TRP A 81 -3.23 7.79 -19.84
CA TRP A 81 -3.15 8.09 -18.40
C TRP A 81 -3.56 6.91 -17.55
N ILE A 82 -3.22 6.96 -16.29
CA ILE A 82 -3.82 6.17 -15.21
C ILE A 82 -4.72 7.09 -14.40
N ALA A 83 -5.97 6.69 -14.19
CA ALA A 83 -6.87 7.31 -13.23
C ALA A 83 -7.09 6.36 -12.06
N ARG A 84 -6.74 6.81 -10.84
CA ARG A 84 -7.00 6.09 -9.60
C ARG A 84 -8.16 6.76 -8.87
N ALA A 85 -9.32 6.11 -8.86
CA ALA A 85 -10.46 6.52 -8.06
C ALA A 85 -10.37 5.83 -6.70
N PHE A 86 -10.15 6.61 -5.64
CA PHE A 86 -9.99 6.11 -4.29
C PHE A 86 -11.33 5.77 -3.65
N ASN A 87 -11.30 4.94 -2.62
CA ASN A 87 -12.48 4.71 -1.80
C ASN A 87 -12.99 6.04 -1.23
N PRO A 88 -14.32 6.33 -1.25
CA PRO A 88 -14.88 7.57 -0.70
C PRO A 88 -14.51 7.83 0.77
N ALA A 89 -14.19 6.78 1.52
CA ALA A 89 -13.72 6.91 2.89
C ALA A 89 -12.30 7.43 3.02
N ARG A 90 -11.48 7.41 1.94
CA ARG A 90 -10.14 8.00 1.94
C ARG A 90 -10.28 9.51 1.78
N PRO A 91 -9.69 10.32 2.70
CA PRO A 91 -9.77 11.77 2.55
C PRO A 91 -9.04 12.22 1.26
N ARG A 92 -9.55 13.28 0.64
CA ARG A 92 -8.92 13.93 -0.52
C ARG A 92 -7.46 14.32 -0.23
N THR A 93 -7.17 14.78 0.99
CA THR A 93 -5.81 15.10 1.45
C THR A 93 -4.83 13.94 1.31
N GLY A 94 -5.30 12.68 1.39
CA GLY A 94 -4.49 11.51 1.12
C GLY A 94 -4.06 11.42 -0.36
N ALA A 95 -4.97 11.71 -1.31
CA ALA A 95 -4.64 11.77 -2.73
C ALA A 95 -3.72 12.96 -3.08
N GLU A 96 -3.95 14.10 -2.42
CA GLU A 96 -3.08 15.27 -2.53
C GLU A 96 -1.67 14.99 -1.98
N GLY A 97 -1.57 14.23 -0.88
CA GLY A 97 -0.30 13.72 -0.37
C GLY A 97 0.42 12.79 -1.35
N ASP A 98 -0.31 11.89 -2.03
CA ASP A 98 0.27 11.04 -3.10
C ASP A 98 0.80 11.92 -4.25
N ALA A 99 0.06 12.93 -4.68
CA ALA A 99 0.49 13.84 -5.71
C ALA A 99 1.74 14.66 -5.28
N ALA A 100 1.79 15.12 -4.03
CA ALA A 100 2.96 15.81 -3.48
C ALA A 100 4.19 14.91 -3.45
N MET A 101 4.01 13.63 -3.09
CA MET A 101 5.06 12.62 -3.11
C MET A 101 5.61 12.41 -4.52
N LEU A 102 4.74 12.25 -5.52
CA LEU A 102 5.18 12.07 -6.91
C LEU A 102 5.94 13.30 -7.44
N ARG A 103 5.54 14.53 -7.08
CA ARG A 103 6.30 15.74 -7.39
C ARG A 103 7.67 15.77 -6.70
N PHE A 104 7.73 15.31 -5.44
CA PHE A 104 9.00 15.18 -4.73
C PHE A 104 9.94 14.22 -5.46
N LEU A 105 9.47 13.01 -5.81
CA LEU A 105 10.25 12.01 -6.52
C LEU A 105 10.71 12.50 -7.90
N GLU A 106 9.88 13.27 -8.60
CA GLU A 106 10.24 13.88 -9.88
C GLU A 106 11.37 14.91 -9.74
N ARG A 107 11.30 15.80 -8.73
CA ARG A 107 12.37 16.80 -8.45
C ARG A 107 13.71 16.16 -8.11
N HIS A 108 13.72 14.92 -7.63
CA HIS A 108 14.92 14.17 -7.28
C HIS A 108 15.31 13.13 -8.33
N ASP A 109 14.74 13.18 -9.54
CA ASP A 109 15.02 12.24 -10.63
C ASP A 109 14.89 10.77 -10.24
N TYR A 110 14.04 10.50 -9.24
CA TYR A 110 13.77 9.12 -8.84
C TYR A 110 12.86 8.45 -9.88
N PRO A 111 13.10 7.17 -10.28
CA PRO A 111 12.32 6.48 -11.31
C PRO A 111 10.97 6.03 -10.75
N ALA A 112 10.02 6.94 -10.70
CA ALA A 112 8.64 6.74 -10.31
C ALA A 112 7.70 7.17 -11.44
N GLU A 113 6.46 6.68 -11.39
CA GLU A 113 5.41 7.24 -12.24
C GLU A 113 5.28 8.77 -12.06
N ARG A 114 4.81 9.47 -13.07
CA ARG A 114 4.70 10.93 -13.09
C ARG A 114 3.25 11.39 -13.06
N LEU A 115 2.98 12.52 -12.47
CA LEU A 115 1.67 13.15 -12.59
C LEU A 115 1.36 13.44 -14.06
N ALA A 116 0.10 13.29 -14.45
CA ALA A 116 -0.36 13.57 -15.77
C ALA A 116 -0.44 15.08 -16.04
N VAL A 117 -0.80 15.84 -15.01
CA VAL A 117 -0.93 17.30 -15.00
C VAL A 117 -0.55 17.85 -13.62
N ASP A 118 -0.30 19.16 -13.52
CA ASP A 118 0.07 19.79 -12.26
C ASP A 118 -1.04 19.69 -11.20
N ASP A 119 -2.30 19.94 -11.57
CA ASP A 119 -3.47 19.77 -10.69
C ASP A 119 -4.10 18.38 -10.91
N ALA A 120 -3.38 17.34 -10.53
CA ALA A 120 -3.68 15.95 -10.85
C ALA A 120 -4.76 15.32 -9.96
N VAL A 121 -5.28 16.03 -8.95
CA VAL A 121 -6.29 15.50 -8.03
C VAL A 121 -7.62 16.18 -8.28
N SER A 122 -8.68 15.38 -8.44
CA SER A 122 -10.05 15.87 -8.63
C SER A 122 -11.04 15.09 -7.77
N ASP A 123 -12.28 15.60 -7.66
CA ASP A 123 -13.37 14.91 -6.99
C ASP A 123 -14.32 14.31 -8.03
N PHE A 124 -14.58 13.03 -7.88
CA PHE A 124 -15.53 12.30 -8.71
C PHE A 124 -16.48 11.49 -7.84
N GLU A 125 -17.75 11.86 -7.82
CA GLU A 125 -18.80 11.18 -7.07
C GLU A 125 -18.45 10.93 -5.60
N GLY A 126 -17.84 11.92 -4.93
CA GLY A 126 -17.42 11.83 -3.53
C GLY A 126 -16.12 11.05 -3.29
N SER A 127 -15.47 10.61 -4.35
CA SER A 127 -14.15 9.97 -4.33
C SER A 127 -13.09 10.93 -4.86
N ALA A 128 -11.92 10.95 -4.26
CA ALA A 128 -10.76 11.58 -4.88
C ALA A 128 -10.28 10.73 -6.06
N VAL A 129 -9.90 11.41 -7.15
CA VAL A 129 -9.27 10.78 -8.33
C VAL A 129 -7.91 11.41 -8.53
N LEU A 130 -6.87 10.57 -8.60
CA LEU A 130 -5.51 10.98 -8.96
C LEU A 130 -5.19 10.51 -10.37
N VAL A 131 -4.68 11.41 -11.22
CA VAL A 131 -4.26 11.08 -12.59
C VAL A 131 -2.74 11.12 -12.71
N THR A 132 -2.18 10.03 -13.26
CA THR A 132 -0.75 9.90 -13.57
C THR A 132 -0.56 9.52 -15.04
N ARG A 133 0.63 9.73 -15.60
CA ARG A 133 0.98 9.21 -16.93
C ARG A 133 1.04 7.68 -16.85
N TYR A 134 0.54 7.01 -17.87
CA TYR A 134 0.72 5.57 -17.97
C TYR A 134 2.20 5.26 -18.21
N VAL A 135 2.76 4.35 -17.43
CA VAL A 135 4.11 3.86 -17.63
C VAL A 135 4.04 2.64 -18.53
N GLU A 136 4.46 2.80 -19.77
CA GLU A 136 4.58 1.69 -20.70
C GLU A 136 5.84 0.89 -20.37
N GLY A 137 5.72 -0.44 -20.31
CA GLY A 137 6.85 -1.29 -19.99
C GLY A 137 6.44 -2.75 -19.79
N GLU A 138 7.47 -3.57 -19.60
CA GLU A 138 7.34 -5.01 -19.38
C GLU A 138 7.44 -5.35 -17.88
N PRO A 139 6.91 -6.51 -17.47
CA PRO A 139 7.15 -7.03 -16.13
C PRO A 139 8.65 -7.18 -15.82
N LEU A 140 8.98 -7.17 -14.54
CA LEU A 140 10.37 -7.43 -14.12
C LEU A 140 10.89 -8.77 -14.68
N PRO A 141 12.15 -8.82 -15.15
CA PRO A 141 12.76 -10.05 -15.64
C PRO A 141 12.86 -11.09 -14.53
N LYS A 142 12.41 -12.32 -14.80
CA LYS A 142 12.47 -13.43 -13.83
C LYS A 142 13.89 -13.64 -13.31
N GLY A 143 13.99 -13.82 -11.98
CA GLY A 143 15.25 -14.02 -11.26
C GLY A 143 16.09 -12.75 -11.10
N ARG A 144 15.55 -11.57 -11.47
CA ARG A 144 16.20 -10.27 -11.24
C ARG A 144 15.31 -9.31 -10.44
N GLU A 145 14.11 -9.74 -10.10
CA GLU A 145 13.09 -8.91 -9.47
C GLU A 145 13.59 -8.30 -8.16
N ILE A 146 14.12 -9.13 -7.29
CA ILE A 146 14.63 -8.70 -5.97
C ILE A 146 15.83 -7.78 -6.08
N ALA A 147 16.76 -8.06 -7.03
CA ALA A 147 17.89 -7.17 -7.27
C ALA A 147 17.45 -5.77 -7.74
N ILE A 148 16.50 -5.71 -8.68
CA ILE A 148 15.96 -4.45 -9.20
C ILE A 148 15.23 -3.69 -8.11
N MET A 149 14.35 -4.38 -7.35
CA MET A 149 13.62 -3.77 -6.24
C MET A 149 14.55 -3.32 -5.11
N GLY A 150 15.63 -4.08 -4.82
CA GLY A 150 16.65 -3.69 -3.85
C GLY A 150 17.40 -2.42 -4.27
N ASP A 151 17.73 -2.27 -5.54
CA ASP A 151 18.34 -1.05 -6.07
C ASP A 151 17.39 0.15 -5.98
N LEU A 152 16.15 -0.01 -6.44
CA LEU A 152 15.13 1.03 -6.33
C LEU A 152 14.90 1.46 -4.87
N LEU A 153 14.79 0.48 -3.97
CA LEU A 153 14.56 0.75 -2.55
C LEU A 153 15.76 1.46 -1.90
N GLY A 154 16.98 1.03 -2.21
CA GLY A 154 18.18 1.68 -1.71
C GLY A 154 18.30 3.13 -2.19
N ARG A 155 18.02 3.40 -3.46
CA ARG A 155 17.96 4.77 -4.02
C ARG A 155 16.87 5.60 -3.34
N LEU A 156 15.69 5.02 -3.08
CA LEU A 156 14.59 5.70 -2.41
C LEU A 156 14.98 6.12 -0.99
N HIS A 157 15.57 5.20 -0.23
CA HIS A 157 15.98 5.44 1.15
C HIS A 157 17.16 6.41 1.28
N ALA A 158 17.92 6.61 0.20
CA ALA A 158 19.01 7.58 0.14
C ALA A 158 18.54 9.01 -0.23
N LEU A 159 17.28 9.21 -0.61
CA LEU A 159 16.77 10.54 -0.92
C LEU A 159 16.74 11.43 0.33
N PRO A 160 17.05 12.72 0.19
CA PRO A 160 16.93 13.66 1.30
C PRO A 160 15.48 13.83 1.71
N TYR A 161 15.27 14.16 2.95
CA TYR A 161 13.96 14.47 3.50
C TYR A 161 13.60 15.93 3.27
N ASP A 162 12.36 16.20 2.85
CA ASP A 162 11.73 17.51 2.93
C ASP A 162 10.30 17.42 3.48
N GLU A 163 9.65 18.57 3.72
CA GLU A 163 8.30 18.62 4.26
C GLU A 163 7.24 17.97 3.33
N SER A 164 7.50 17.97 2.01
CA SER A 164 6.58 17.38 1.03
C SER A 164 6.52 15.85 1.11
N ALA A 165 7.57 15.22 1.68
CA ALA A 165 7.66 13.78 1.93
C ALA A 165 7.40 13.40 3.39
N SER A 166 6.95 14.33 4.23
CA SER A 166 6.88 14.17 5.68
C SER A 166 5.72 13.34 6.20
N ARG A 167 4.73 13.00 5.36
CA ARG A 167 3.62 12.17 5.81
C ARG A 167 4.10 10.78 6.25
N PRO A 168 3.47 10.14 7.25
CA PRO A 168 3.79 8.77 7.62
C PRO A 168 3.60 7.82 6.44
N GLY A 169 4.59 6.96 6.19
CA GLY A 169 4.54 5.89 5.17
C GLY A 169 4.11 4.55 5.73
N GLY A 170 3.72 3.64 4.87
CA GLY A 170 3.35 2.27 5.20
C GLY A 170 2.14 1.76 4.43
N ALA A 171 1.74 0.50 4.64
CA ALA A 171 0.59 -0.06 3.96
C ALA A 171 -0.72 0.58 4.41
N VAL A 172 -1.49 1.01 3.44
CA VAL A 172 -2.80 1.65 3.70
C VAL A 172 -3.85 0.60 4.12
N GLY A 173 -3.66 -0.66 3.76
CA GLY A 173 -4.65 -1.73 4.01
C GLY A 173 -6.02 -1.42 3.41
N ASP A 174 -7.04 -2.14 3.87
CA ASP A 174 -8.45 -1.89 3.52
C ASP A 174 -9.08 -0.75 4.37
N ASP A 175 -8.34 -0.11 5.25
CA ASP A 175 -8.83 1.05 5.98
C ASP A 175 -8.35 2.33 5.28
N PRO A 176 -9.19 2.91 4.40
CA PRO A 176 -8.83 4.09 3.62
C PRO A 176 -8.67 5.35 4.47
N SER A 177 -9.06 5.31 5.74
CA SER A 177 -8.88 6.42 6.68
C SER A 177 -7.46 6.46 7.29
N ARG A 178 -6.63 5.45 7.03
CA ARG A 178 -5.26 5.36 7.55
C ARG A 178 -4.26 5.80 6.52
N GLU A 179 -3.61 6.89 6.81
CA GLU A 179 -2.31 7.23 6.25
C GLU A 179 -1.29 6.40 7.01
N GLY A 180 -0.66 5.42 6.32
CA GLY A 180 0.11 4.40 6.99
C GLY A 180 1.49 4.87 7.45
N SER A 181 1.92 4.37 8.59
CA SER A 181 3.32 4.17 8.93
C SER A 181 3.55 2.69 9.23
N PRO A 182 4.78 2.16 9.16
CA PRO A 182 5.03 0.76 9.53
C PRO A 182 4.53 0.38 10.93
N GLY A 183 4.65 1.26 11.91
CA GLY A 183 4.06 1.05 13.24
C GLY A 183 2.53 1.01 13.22
N GLN A 184 1.90 1.65 12.25
CA GLN A 184 0.45 1.57 12.05
C GLN A 184 0.00 0.25 11.43
N ASP A 185 0.87 -0.50 10.74
CA ASP A 185 0.55 -1.83 10.25
C ASP A 185 0.17 -2.77 11.40
N LEU A 186 0.89 -2.74 12.52
CA LEU A 186 0.55 -3.53 13.70
C LEU A 186 -0.73 -3.03 14.38
N LEU A 187 -0.93 -1.72 14.46
CA LEU A 187 -2.18 -1.14 14.95
C LEU A 187 -3.37 -1.51 14.05
N ALA A 188 -3.16 -1.51 12.72
CA ALA A 188 -4.15 -1.96 11.77
C ALA A 188 -4.48 -3.45 11.96
N ALA A 189 -3.46 -4.28 12.12
CA ALA A 189 -3.62 -5.70 12.39
C ALA A 189 -4.47 -5.95 13.64
N LEU A 190 -4.17 -5.26 14.75
CA LEU A 190 -4.99 -5.35 15.98
C LEU A 190 -6.44 -4.91 15.73
N SER A 191 -6.65 -3.81 15.00
CA SER A 191 -8.00 -3.34 14.66
C SER A 191 -8.76 -4.36 13.80
N PHE A 192 -8.09 -5.04 12.87
CA PHE A 192 -8.70 -6.12 12.07
C PHE A 192 -9.14 -7.29 12.94
N LEU A 193 -8.30 -7.70 13.88
CA LEU A 193 -8.63 -8.78 14.81
C LEU A 193 -9.76 -8.40 15.75
N ASP A 194 -9.75 -7.18 16.30
CA ASP A 194 -10.80 -6.69 17.19
C ASP A 194 -12.17 -6.62 16.48
N ALA A 195 -12.18 -6.27 15.18
CA ALA A 195 -13.41 -6.20 14.39
C ALA A 195 -14.14 -7.54 14.24
N VAL A 196 -13.42 -8.66 14.37
CA VAL A 196 -13.98 -10.02 14.22
C VAL A 196 -13.95 -10.84 15.50
N ASP A 197 -13.44 -10.31 16.59
CA ASP A 197 -13.23 -11.03 17.85
C ASP A 197 -14.48 -11.81 18.31
N THR A 198 -15.64 -11.18 18.33
CA THR A 198 -16.92 -11.80 18.74
C THR A 198 -17.44 -12.86 17.77
N LYS A 199 -16.89 -12.93 16.56
CA LYS A 199 -17.31 -13.89 15.51
C LYS A 199 -16.44 -15.14 15.47
N VAL A 200 -15.32 -15.16 16.21
CA VAL A 200 -14.40 -16.30 16.25
C VAL A 200 -15.04 -17.45 17.02
N ALA A 201 -15.14 -18.61 16.38
CA ALA A 201 -15.72 -19.81 16.99
C ALA A 201 -14.81 -20.32 18.16
N PRO A 202 -15.40 -20.93 19.20
CA PRO A 202 -14.63 -21.45 20.35
C PRO A 202 -13.49 -22.41 19.95
N ALA A 203 -13.70 -23.23 18.92
CA ALA A 203 -12.70 -24.16 18.41
C ALA A 203 -11.44 -23.45 17.86
N HIS A 204 -11.56 -22.21 17.38
CA HIS A 204 -10.47 -21.42 16.76
C HIS A 204 -9.92 -20.33 17.68
N ARG A 205 -10.54 -20.12 18.86
CA ARG A 205 -10.18 -19.06 19.80
C ARG A 205 -8.71 -19.06 20.20
N LYS A 206 -8.16 -20.22 20.54
CA LYS A 206 -6.76 -20.34 20.94
C LYS A 206 -5.80 -19.83 19.85
N ARG A 207 -6.07 -20.15 18.59
CA ARG A 207 -5.22 -19.75 17.45
C ARG A 207 -5.35 -18.26 17.15
N PHE A 208 -6.56 -17.74 17.28
CA PHE A 208 -6.84 -16.31 17.17
C PHE A 208 -6.09 -15.50 18.23
N GLU A 209 -6.14 -15.93 19.51
CA GLU A 209 -5.41 -15.26 20.60
C GLU A 209 -3.89 -15.33 20.38
N GLN A 210 -3.37 -16.47 19.91
CA GLN A 210 -1.95 -16.57 19.55
C GLN A 210 -1.53 -15.57 18.49
N LEU A 211 -2.34 -15.37 17.43
CA LEU A 211 -2.06 -14.35 16.42
C LEU A 211 -2.08 -12.95 17.01
N ARG A 212 -3.08 -12.64 17.84
CA ARG A 212 -3.19 -11.34 18.50
C ARG A 212 -2.01 -11.04 19.42
N ASP A 213 -1.55 -12.04 20.17
CA ASP A 213 -0.37 -11.91 21.04
C ASP A 213 0.91 -11.72 20.21
N GLN A 214 1.05 -12.40 19.08
CA GLN A 214 2.18 -12.21 18.16
C GLN A 214 2.20 -10.79 17.57
N VAL A 215 1.04 -10.24 17.19
CA VAL A 215 0.94 -8.86 16.71
C VAL A 215 1.34 -7.87 17.80
N ARG A 216 0.90 -8.08 19.05
CA ARG A 216 1.26 -7.23 20.20
C ARG A 216 2.74 -7.28 20.56
N ALA A 217 3.38 -8.43 20.35
CA ALA A 217 4.78 -8.65 20.66
C ALA A 217 5.74 -8.34 19.50
N ALA A 218 5.21 -7.96 18.33
CA ALA A 218 6.03 -7.65 17.17
C ALA A 218 6.79 -6.33 17.34
N ASP A 219 7.97 -6.27 16.76
CA ASP A 219 8.79 -5.06 16.71
C ASP A 219 8.19 -4.07 15.69
N ASP A 220 7.82 -2.88 16.15
CA ASP A 220 7.27 -1.81 15.33
C ASP A 220 8.34 -0.92 14.67
N ALA A 221 9.60 -1.29 14.81
CA ALA A 221 10.76 -0.56 14.30
C ALA A 221 10.92 0.87 14.89
N HIS A 222 10.25 1.18 16.00
CA HIS A 222 10.34 2.49 16.64
C HIS A 222 11.77 2.87 17.01
N GLY A 223 12.17 4.11 16.68
CA GLY A 223 13.49 4.65 16.98
C GLY A 223 14.61 4.23 16.02
N LEU A 224 14.33 3.38 15.02
CA LEU A 224 15.28 3.08 13.95
C LEU A 224 15.42 4.23 12.95
N PRO A 225 16.52 4.27 12.17
CA PRO A 225 16.70 5.25 11.11
C PRO A 225 15.53 5.31 10.14
N GLU A 226 15.03 6.53 9.90
CA GLU A 226 13.89 6.77 9.03
C GLU A 226 14.34 7.17 7.63
N ALA A 227 13.53 6.83 6.65
CA ALA A 227 13.67 7.23 5.26
C ALA A 227 12.30 7.42 4.59
N LEU A 228 12.31 7.77 3.32
CA LEU A 228 11.14 7.72 2.50
C LEU A 228 10.84 6.26 2.13
N LEU A 229 9.65 5.78 2.45
CA LEU A 229 9.19 4.43 2.19
C LEU A 229 8.26 4.38 0.98
N HIS A 230 8.35 3.32 0.19
CA HIS A 230 7.30 2.97 -0.75
C HIS A 230 6.11 2.32 -0.04
N GLY A 231 6.38 1.55 0.99
CA GLY A 231 5.39 0.85 1.83
C GLY A 231 4.85 -0.44 1.23
N ASN A 232 5.04 -0.69 -0.08
CA ASN A 232 4.46 -1.86 -0.74
C ASN A 232 5.20 -2.32 -2.00
N LEU A 233 6.50 -2.06 -2.14
CA LEU A 233 7.24 -2.31 -3.39
C LEU A 233 7.19 -3.80 -3.81
N LEU A 234 7.18 -4.72 -2.84
CA LEU A 234 7.16 -6.16 -3.09
C LEU A 234 5.77 -6.74 -3.42
N ALA A 235 4.69 -6.02 -3.15
CA ALA A 235 3.34 -6.61 -3.06
C ALA A 235 2.80 -7.24 -4.35
N ALA A 236 3.40 -6.93 -5.49
CA ALA A 236 3.11 -7.62 -6.74
C ALA A 236 4.16 -7.25 -7.78
N PRO A 237 4.39 -8.09 -8.78
CA PRO A 237 5.11 -7.69 -9.99
C PRO A 237 4.54 -6.43 -10.63
N ASP A 238 3.32 -6.04 -10.24
CA ASP A 238 2.57 -4.89 -10.76
C ASP A 238 2.98 -3.54 -10.14
N HIS A 239 3.91 -3.51 -9.16
CA HIS A 239 4.38 -2.25 -8.54
C HIS A 239 5.71 -1.74 -9.11
N THR A 240 6.28 -2.46 -10.06
CA THR A 240 7.47 -2.06 -10.80
C THR A 240 7.35 -2.55 -12.24
N VAL A 241 7.60 -1.67 -13.19
CA VAL A 241 7.65 -2.00 -14.62
C VAL A 241 9.02 -1.62 -15.19
N VAL A 242 9.47 -2.34 -16.20
CA VAL A 242 10.70 -2.00 -16.94
C VAL A 242 10.31 -1.24 -18.20
N SER A 243 10.45 0.07 -18.17
CA SER A 243 10.27 0.94 -19.32
C SER A 243 11.49 0.93 -20.23
N GLU A 244 11.43 1.62 -21.37
CA GLU A 244 12.60 1.84 -22.25
C GLU A 244 13.74 2.57 -21.54
N HIS A 245 13.46 3.34 -20.47
CA HIS A 245 14.44 4.08 -19.69
C HIS A 245 14.90 3.32 -18.42
N GLY A 246 14.43 2.08 -18.23
CA GLY A 246 14.76 1.22 -17.09
C GLY A 246 13.60 1.02 -16.13
N PRO A 247 13.88 0.43 -14.95
CA PRO A 247 12.85 0.13 -13.94
C PRO A 247 12.20 1.38 -13.36
N VAL A 248 10.87 1.37 -13.26
CA VAL A 248 10.04 2.45 -12.71
C VAL A 248 9.16 1.89 -11.62
N ALA A 249 9.20 2.47 -10.42
CA ALA A 249 8.30 2.13 -9.33
C ALA A 249 6.95 2.87 -9.52
N ILE A 250 5.84 2.16 -9.31
CA ILE A 250 4.48 2.67 -9.43
C ILE A 250 3.67 2.32 -8.17
N HIS A 251 2.45 2.86 -8.02
CA HIS A 251 1.57 2.59 -6.87
C HIS A 251 2.02 3.19 -5.53
N TRP A 252 2.18 4.51 -5.47
CA TRP A 252 2.72 5.25 -4.32
C TRP A 252 1.73 5.56 -3.19
N MET A 253 0.61 4.88 -3.11
CA MET A 253 -0.46 5.15 -2.12
C MET A 253 -0.05 4.92 -0.65
N GLY A 254 0.90 4.04 -0.39
CA GLY A 254 1.39 3.75 0.96
C GLY A 254 2.69 4.46 1.31
N SER A 255 3.19 5.30 0.41
CA SER A 255 4.47 5.97 0.55
C SER A 255 4.45 7.05 1.63
N GLY A 256 5.60 7.32 2.19
CA GLY A 256 5.79 8.37 3.19
C GLY A 256 6.98 8.07 4.09
N ARG A 257 7.06 8.78 5.22
CA ARG A 257 8.15 8.66 6.19
C ARG A 257 7.98 7.46 7.11
N GLY A 258 9.07 6.75 7.37
CA GLY A 258 9.11 5.70 8.38
C GLY A 258 10.46 5.01 8.50
N PRO A 259 10.56 4.02 9.41
CA PRO A 259 11.77 3.23 9.56
C PRO A 259 12.11 2.48 8.26
N ARG A 260 13.26 2.81 7.68
CA ARG A 260 13.69 2.22 6.39
C ARG A 260 13.81 0.68 6.44
N LEU A 261 14.11 0.15 7.62
CA LEU A 261 14.19 -1.29 7.83
C LEU A 261 12.87 -2.00 7.51
N ALA A 262 11.71 -1.34 7.67
CA ALA A 262 10.42 -1.96 7.42
C ALA A 262 10.23 -2.37 5.95
N ASP A 263 10.54 -1.47 5.01
CA ASP A 263 10.46 -1.78 3.57
C ASP A 263 11.52 -2.80 3.16
N PHE A 264 12.76 -2.66 3.69
CA PHE A 264 13.83 -3.60 3.40
C PHE A 264 13.54 -5.01 3.95
N ALA A 265 13.07 -5.12 5.19
CA ALA A 265 12.68 -6.39 5.80
C ALA A 265 11.54 -7.07 5.02
N TYR A 266 10.58 -6.28 4.52
CA TYR A 266 9.51 -6.80 3.68
C TYR A 266 10.03 -7.32 2.34
N LEU A 267 10.98 -6.64 1.71
CA LEU A 267 11.64 -7.12 0.49
C LEU A 267 12.36 -8.45 0.73
N MET A 268 13.12 -8.57 1.82
CA MET A 268 13.84 -9.78 2.16
C MET A 268 12.92 -10.95 2.54
N TRP A 269 11.79 -10.67 3.19
CA TRP A 269 10.75 -11.68 3.41
C TRP A 269 10.22 -12.25 2.09
N GLY A 270 10.11 -11.46 1.03
CA GLY A 270 9.63 -11.89 -0.28
C GLY A 270 10.58 -12.77 -1.09
N THR A 271 11.80 -13.00 -0.65
CA THR A 271 12.76 -13.85 -1.35
C THR A 271 12.47 -15.36 -1.24
N TRP A 272 11.57 -15.75 -0.35
CA TRP A 272 11.18 -17.15 -0.09
C TRP A 272 12.37 -18.09 0.19
N LEU A 273 13.42 -17.60 0.89
CA LEU A 273 14.68 -18.30 1.19
C LEU A 273 15.52 -18.67 -0.04
N ASN A 274 15.27 -18.04 -1.17
CA ASN A 274 16.18 -18.16 -2.30
C ASN A 274 17.46 -17.36 -1.99
N GLN A 275 18.56 -18.05 -1.72
CA GLN A 275 19.81 -17.42 -1.31
C GLN A 275 20.35 -16.48 -2.38
N ASP A 276 20.23 -16.84 -3.67
CA ASP A 276 20.69 -15.98 -4.76
C ASP A 276 19.90 -14.65 -4.82
N GLU A 277 18.60 -14.70 -4.51
CA GLU A 277 17.77 -13.51 -4.42
C GLU A 277 18.09 -12.68 -3.19
N ILE A 278 18.34 -13.29 -2.02
CA ILE A 278 18.79 -12.59 -0.82
C ILE A 278 20.10 -11.87 -1.11
N ASP A 279 21.10 -12.58 -1.65
CA ASP A 279 22.41 -12.01 -2.00
C ASP A 279 22.25 -10.85 -3.01
N ALA A 280 21.45 -11.05 -4.05
CA ALA A 280 21.21 -10.04 -5.07
C ALA A 280 20.51 -8.79 -4.52
N GLY A 281 19.48 -8.96 -3.70
CA GLY A 281 18.72 -7.87 -3.08
C GLY A 281 19.57 -7.08 -2.09
N VAL A 282 20.28 -7.76 -1.19
CA VAL A 282 21.18 -7.13 -0.22
C VAL A 282 22.28 -6.35 -0.93
N ASN A 283 22.98 -6.98 -1.89
CA ASN A 283 24.05 -6.31 -2.63
C ASN A 283 23.56 -5.11 -3.43
N ALA A 284 22.34 -5.18 -3.98
CA ALA A 284 21.75 -4.07 -4.70
C ALA A 284 21.42 -2.90 -3.77
N TYR A 285 20.82 -3.18 -2.62
CA TYR A 285 20.47 -2.19 -1.60
C TYR A 285 21.69 -1.51 -0.99
N ARG A 286 22.72 -2.29 -0.63
CA ARG A 286 23.97 -1.82 0.00
C ARG A 286 24.77 -0.84 -0.87
N ARG A 287 24.55 -0.81 -2.17
CA ARG A 287 25.19 0.23 -3.02
C ARG A 287 24.79 1.66 -2.63
N HIS A 288 23.67 1.81 -1.94
CA HIS A 288 23.10 3.10 -1.59
C HIS A 288 23.01 3.34 -0.09
N ILE A 289 22.74 2.29 0.68
CA ILE A 289 22.46 2.36 2.12
C ILE A 289 23.18 1.23 2.86
N GLU A 290 23.91 1.57 3.91
CA GLU A 290 24.33 0.63 4.94
C GLU A 290 23.36 0.63 6.10
N LEU A 291 22.96 -0.55 6.56
CA LEU A 291 22.16 -0.71 7.78
C LEU A 291 23.06 -0.60 9.00
N THR A 292 22.53 0.00 10.07
CA THR A 292 23.21 0.07 11.37
C THR A 292 23.16 -1.27 12.10
N ASP A 293 24.04 -1.47 13.08
CA ASP A 293 24.02 -2.67 13.92
C ASP A 293 22.66 -2.85 14.61
N ASP A 294 22.04 -1.77 15.09
CA ASP A 294 20.71 -1.80 15.71
C ASP A 294 19.61 -2.25 14.73
N GLU A 295 19.67 -1.80 13.48
CA GLU A 295 18.76 -2.28 12.43
C GLU A 295 18.96 -3.78 12.15
N LEU A 296 20.21 -4.24 12.10
CA LEU A 296 20.55 -5.64 11.85
C LEU A 296 20.14 -6.54 13.03
N ASP A 297 20.27 -6.06 14.26
CA ASP A 297 19.84 -6.79 15.44
C ASP A 297 18.32 -6.94 15.52
N ARG A 298 17.57 -5.95 15.06
CA ARG A 298 16.11 -5.93 15.07
C ARG A 298 15.48 -6.47 13.78
N LEU A 299 16.27 -6.87 12.78
CA LEU A 299 15.79 -7.30 11.47
C LEU A 299 14.75 -8.43 11.52
N GLU A 300 14.97 -9.45 12.34
CA GLU A 300 14.01 -10.57 12.50
C GLU A 300 12.68 -10.08 13.09
N GLY A 301 12.72 -9.22 14.10
CA GLY A 301 11.53 -8.65 14.73
C GLY A 301 10.70 -7.82 13.76
N VAL A 302 11.36 -6.93 13.02
CA VAL A 302 10.72 -6.05 12.04
C VAL A 302 10.21 -6.84 10.83
N MET A 303 10.90 -7.91 10.41
CA MET A 303 10.46 -8.76 9.30
C MET A 303 9.12 -9.47 9.61
N ARG A 304 8.74 -9.63 10.87
CA ARG A 304 7.43 -10.19 11.27
C ARG A 304 6.25 -9.24 11.02
N MET A 305 6.49 -7.95 10.96
CA MET A 305 5.45 -6.93 10.96
C MET A 305 4.47 -7.09 9.79
N ARG A 306 4.97 -7.11 8.57
CA ARG A 306 4.13 -7.23 7.37
C ARG A 306 3.40 -8.59 7.25
N PRO A 307 4.05 -9.76 7.46
CA PRO A 307 3.36 -11.04 7.53
C PRO A 307 2.22 -11.08 8.56
N LEU A 308 2.41 -10.50 9.74
CA LEU A 308 1.38 -10.44 10.79
C LEU A 308 0.21 -9.53 10.37
N TYR A 309 0.51 -8.39 9.76
CA TYR A 309 -0.51 -7.52 9.17
C TYR A 309 -1.34 -8.27 8.12
N LEU A 310 -0.68 -8.93 7.15
CA LEU A 310 -1.35 -9.71 6.10
C LEU A 310 -2.19 -10.84 6.68
N MET A 311 -1.69 -11.53 7.71
CA MET A 311 -2.44 -12.57 8.40
C MET A 311 -3.69 -12.03 9.08
N ALA A 312 -3.60 -10.93 9.80
CA ALA A 312 -4.74 -10.31 10.45
C ALA A 312 -5.79 -9.83 9.43
N TYR A 313 -5.33 -9.26 8.31
CA TYR A 313 -6.18 -8.86 7.20
C TYR A 313 -6.92 -10.03 6.57
N VAL A 314 -6.19 -11.11 6.20
CA VAL A 314 -6.77 -12.32 5.60
C VAL A 314 -7.75 -12.98 6.57
N TYR A 315 -7.40 -13.04 7.87
CA TYR A 315 -8.25 -13.60 8.91
C TYR A 315 -9.59 -12.83 9.01
N ARG A 316 -9.52 -11.50 9.09
CA ARG A 316 -10.72 -10.65 9.09
C ARG A 316 -11.57 -10.90 7.86
N ARG A 317 -10.98 -10.85 6.66
CA ARG A 317 -11.69 -11.03 5.37
C ARG A 317 -12.35 -12.40 5.28
N HIS A 318 -11.66 -13.45 5.76
CA HIS A 318 -12.20 -14.80 5.77
C HIS A 318 -13.46 -14.88 6.65
N ILE A 319 -13.38 -14.41 7.90
CA ILE A 319 -14.53 -14.44 8.83
C ILE A 319 -15.71 -13.59 8.32
N GLU A 320 -15.44 -12.44 7.73
CA GLU A 320 -16.48 -11.57 7.18
C GLU A 320 -17.21 -12.19 5.97
N ARG A 321 -16.51 -13.02 5.17
CA ARG A 321 -17.05 -13.64 3.95
C ARG A 321 -17.72 -14.99 4.20
N HIS A 322 -17.14 -15.83 5.02
CA HIS A 322 -17.51 -17.25 5.10
C HIS A 322 -18.37 -17.58 6.33
N HIS A 323 -18.39 -16.71 7.36
CA HIS A 323 -19.17 -16.91 8.60
C HIS A 323 -18.90 -18.26 9.32
N ASP A 324 -17.77 -18.90 9.07
CA ASP A 324 -17.35 -20.19 9.61
C ASP A 324 -16.59 -20.11 10.94
N GLY A 325 -16.48 -18.90 11.47
CA GLY A 325 -15.75 -18.64 12.72
C GLY A 325 -14.24 -18.81 12.64
N GLY A 326 -13.67 -18.87 11.42
CA GLY A 326 -12.23 -18.95 11.16
C GLY A 326 -11.70 -20.38 10.93
N ALA A 327 -12.56 -21.32 10.53
CA ALA A 327 -12.19 -22.72 10.32
C ALA A 327 -11.08 -22.92 9.28
N ASP A 328 -11.22 -22.29 8.12
CA ASP A 328 -10.37 -22.54 6.94
C ASP A 328 -9.42 -21.40 6.62
N VAL A 329 -8.99 -20.61 7.62
CA VAL A 329 -8.01 -19.55 7.39
C VAL A 329 -6.66 -20.15 7.01
N ASP A 330 -6.11 -19.76 5.86
CA ASP A 330 -4.78 -20.18 5.43
C ASP A 330 -3.70 -19.41 6.21
N TRP A 331 -2.91 -20.14 7.01
CA TRP A 331 -1.88 -19.59 7.90
C TRP A 331 -0.47 -19.57 7.27
N LYS A 332 -0.34 -19.81 5.99
CA LYS A 332 0.96 -19.90 5.29
C LYS A 332 1.77 -18.60 5.29
N TRP A 333 1.11 -17.45 5.39
CA TRP A 333 1.73 -16.14 5.28
C TRP A 333 2.67 -15.81 6.45
N PHE A 334 2.48 -16.45 7.59
CA PHE A 334 3.33 -16.25 8.76
C PHE A 334 4.01 -17.56 9.19
N ASN A 335 5.29 -17.69 8.86
CA ASN A 335 6.14 -18.79 9.28
C ASN A 335 7.35 -18.24 10.06
N PRO A 336 7.40 -18.38 11.40
CA PRO A 336 8.49 -17.83 12.21
C PRO A 336 9.86 -18.40 11.88
N GLU A 337 9.93 -19.67 11.50
CA GLU A 337 11.20 -20.32 11.13
C GLU A 337 11.75 -19.75 9.82
N TYR A 338 10.89 -19.57 8.85
CA TYR A 338 11.21 -18.90 7.59
C TYR A 338 11.78 -17.49 7.84
N ILE A 339 11.08 -16.68 8.65
CA ILE A 339 11.50 -15.30 8.97
C ILE A 339 12.87 -15.28 9.63
N ARG A 340 13.09 -16.14 10.64
CA ARG A 340 14.38 -16.26 11.33
C ARG A 340 15.52 -16.61 10.37
N THR A 341 15.30 -17.57 9.49
CA THR A 341 16.30 -18.02 8.51
C THR A 341 16.60 -16.92 7.49
N ALA A 342 15.59 -16.24 6.95
CA ALA A 342 15.77 -15.13 6.02
C ALA A 342 16.52 -13.96 6.68
N ALA A 343 16.17 -13.59 7.90
CA ALA A 343 16.85 -12.53 8.65
C ALA A 343 18.32 -12.88 8.94
N ALA A 344 18.60 -14.12 9.33
CA ALA A 344 19.98 -14.57 9.58
C ALA A 344 20.83 -14.56 8.31
N ALA A 345 20.30 -15.06 7.19
CA ALA A 345 20.98 -15.02 5.90
C ALA A 345 21.26 -13.59 5.43
N THR A 346 20.27 -12.70 5.55
CA THR A 346 20.40 -11.27 5.23
C THR A 346 21.47 -10.60 6.09
N ARG A 347 21.41 -10.77 7.44
CA ARG A 347 22.40 -10.20 8.36
C ARG A 347 23.83 -10.63 8.05
N ALA A 348 24.03 -11.90 7.73
CA ALA A 348 25.36 -12.43 7.40
C ALA A 348 26.02 -11.74 6.19
N LEU A 349 25.26 -11.14 5.30
CA LEU A 349 25.77 -10.40 4.13
C LEU A 349 26.22 -8.98 4.47
N PHE A 350 25.64 -8.36 5.50
CA PHE A 350 26.07 -7.03 5.95
C PHE A 350 27.39 -7.08 6.76
N HIS A 351 27.74 -8.23 7.33
CA HIS A 351 29.00 -8.43 8.06
C HIS A 351 30.17 -8.94 7.17
N LYS A 352 29.93 -9.13 5.87
CA LYS A 352 30.97 -9.45 4.86
C LYS A 352 31.52 -8.18 4.22
#